data_1b6674f6afa54cbe6bc2819cb0326959
#
_entry.id   1b6674f6afa54cbe6bc2819cb0326959
#
_cell.length_a   1.000
_cell.length_b   1.000
_cell.length_c   1.000
_cell.angle_alpha   90.00
_cell.angle_beta   90.00
_cell.angle_gamma   90.00
#
_symmetry.space_group_name_H-M   'P 1'
#
loop_
_entity.id
_entity.type
_entity.pdbx_description
1 polymer ?
#
loop_
_entity_poly.entity_id
_entity_poly.type
_entity_poly.pdbx_seq_one_letter_code
_entity_poly.pdbx_strand_id
1 'polypeptide(L)'
;MSKKPTVLMILDGYGLNENSEANAVAEAKTPVMDKLMKEYPFVKGNASGMAVGLPEGQMGNSEVGHMNMGAGRIVYQELTRITKEIQDGDFFKNEAMLEAIENCKKNDSALHCFGLLSDGGVHSHNTHLYGVLEMAKRNGLENVYVHLFLDGRDTAPTSGKGFIEELLAKMDEIGVGKVASISGRYYAMDRDNRWDRVQKAYNAIVMGQGNTADSAIDAIDASYKEDVTDEFVVPTVIIENCEPVATLKENDSVIFYNFRPDRAREITRSICDDKFDSFDRPNGYFKTTFVCFTEYDVTIPNKLVAFHKVEIKNTFGEFLAQHGLKQLRLAETEKYAHVTFFFNGGVEEPNEGEDRILVKSPAVATYDLQPEMSAPEVGAKLVEAIKSDKYDVIIMNFANSDMVGHTGIEEAAIKAVEAVDKCVGDAVEAIKEVNGQMFICADHGNAEQLKDYETGAPFTAHTTNPVPFILVNAEEGLKLREGGCLADIVPTLIELMGMEQPAEMTGKSLIVK
;
A
#
# COMPACT_ATOMS: atom_id res chain seq x y z
N MET A 1 13.38 41.53 -1.62
CA MET A 1 11.91 41.38 -1.66
C MET A 1 11.55 40.34 -0.61
N SER A 2 10.48 40.54 0.14
CA SER A 2 10.02 39.52 1.07
C SER A 2 9.56 38.28 0.28
N LYS A 3 9.75 37.09 0.87
CA LYS A 3 9.29 35.84 0.25
C LYS A 3 7.78 35.78 0.21
N LYS A 4 7.25 35.15 -0.84
CA LYS A 4 5.83 34.80 -0.97
C LYS A 4 5.71 33.30 -0.74
N PRO A 5 5.50 32.84 0.49
CA PRO A 5 5.51 31.42 0.78
C PRO A 5 4.32 30.71 0.10
N THR A 6 4.58 29.47 -0.34
CA THR A 6 3.56 28.53 -0.78
C THR A 6 3.31 27.52 0.34
N VAL A 7 2.06 27.42 0.82
CA VAL A 7 1.69 26.51 1.90
C VAL A 7 0.87 25.36 1.36
N LEU A 8 1.25 24.12 1.68
CA LEU A 8 0.42 22.94 1.59
C LEU A 8 -0.11 22.62 2.99
N MET A 9 -1.41 22.78 3.16
CA MET A 9 -2.13 22.47 4.40
C MET A 9 -2.95 21.22 4.22
N ILE A 10 -2.66 20.18 5.02
CA ILE A 10 -3.33 18.88 4.98
C ILE A 10 -4.21 18.77 6.22
N LEU A 11 -5.52 18.65 6.01
CA LEU A 11 -6.52 18.42 7.05
C LEU A 11 -6.77 16.91 7.12
N ASP A 12 -5.98 16.19 7.91
CA ASP A 12 -5.97 14.73 7.96
C ASP A 12 -7.36 14.17 8.31
N GLY A 13 -7.89 13.26 7.51
CA GLY A 13 -9.18 12.65 7.72
C GLY A 13 -10.40 13.54 7.48
N TYR A 14 -10.23 14.70 6.81
CA TYR A 14 -11.33 15.63 6.49
C TYR A 14 -11.96 15.30 5.14
N GLY A 15 -12.86 14.31 5.10
CA GLY A 15 -13.59 13.95 3.89
C GLY A 15 -14.85 14.82 3.65
N LEU A 16 -15.46 14.61 2.48
CA LEU A 16 -16.69 15.28 2.06
C LEU A 16 -17.79 14.24 1.81
N ASN A 17 -18.88 14.31 2.54
CA ASN A 17 -20.03 13.42 2.41
C ASN A 17 -21.32 14.22 2.30
N GLU A 18 -22.19 13.85 1.37
CA GLU A 18 -23.50 14.50 1.19
C GLU A 18 -24.52 14.07 2.25
N ASN A 19 -24.29 12.90 2.90
CA ASN A 19 -25.08 12.47 4.03
C ASN A 19 -24.62 13.23 5.29
N SER A 20 -25.56 13.90 5.96
CA SER A 20 -25.29 14.65 7.18
C SER A 20 -25.43 13.82 8.47
N GLU A 21 -25.92 12.59 8.40
CA GLU A 21 -26.07 11.72 9.58
C GLU A 21 -24.72 11.24 10.09
N ALA A 22 -24.41 11.51 11.35
CA ALA A 22 -23.12 11.19 11.99
C ALA A 22 -21.91 11.67 11.16
N ASN A 23 -22.02 12.89 10.65
CA ASN A 23 -21.05 13.59 9.83
C ASN A 23 -20.50 14.79 10.58
N ALA A 24 -19.41 14.60 11.32
CA ALA A 24 -18.85 15.67 12.13
C ALA A 24 -18.37 16.88 11.31
N VAL A 25 -18.01 16.67 10.03
CA VAL A 25 -17.61 17.76 9.13
C VAL A 25 -18.82 18.64 8.75
N ALA A 26 -19.97 18.02 8.46
CA ALA A 26 -21.19 18.74 8.12
C ALA A 26 -21.90 19.37 9.33
N GLU A 27 -21.76 18.78 10.52
CA GLU A 27 -22.42 19.25 11.75
C GLU A 27 -21.61 20.30 12.51
N ALA A 28 -20.29 20.33 12.31
CA ALA A 28 -19.42 21.31 12.94
C ALA A 28 -19.67 22.73 12.41
N LYS A 29 -19.46 23.72 13.28
CA LYS A 29 -19.47 25.14 12.88
C LYS A 29 -18.12 25.49 12.23
N THR A 30 -18.09 25.49 10.91
CA THR A 30 -16.90 25.71 10.11
C THR A 30 -16.99 26.96 9.20
N PRO A 31 -17.23 28.17 9.79
CA PRO A 31 -17.45 29.36 8.99
C PRO A 31 -16.27 29.72 8.07
N VAL A 32 -15.05 29.32 8.41
CA VAL A 32 -13.87 29.56 7.57
C VAL A 32 -13.87 28.63 6.38
N MET A 33 -13.97 27.34 6.59
CA MET A 33 -13.99 26.34 5.51
C MET A 33 -15.19 26.54 4.58
N ASP A 34 -16.38 26.84 5.12
CA ASP A 34 -17.59 27.17 4.36
C ASP A 34 -17.36 28.37 3.42
N LYS A 35 -16.71 29.42 3.94
CA LYS A 35 -16.36 30.59 3.15
C LYS A 35 -15.32 30.26 2.09
N LEU A 36 -14.27 29.48 2.42
CA LEU A 36 -13.22 29.12 1.49
C LEU A 36 -13.76 28.29 0.33
N MET A 37 -14.57 27.28 0.60
CA MET A 37 -15.20 26.45 -0.45
C MET A 37 -16.16 27.22 -1.35
N LYS A 38 -16.72 28.34 -0.86
CA LYS A 38 -17.65 29.17 -1.63
C LYS A 38 -16.96 30.27 -2.45
N GLU A 39 -15.93 30.90 -1.90
CA GLU A 39 -15.32 32.11 -2.46
C GLU A 39 -14.03 31.86 -3.25
N TYR A 40 -13.38 30.71 -3.05
CA TYR A 40 -12.12 30.35 -3.68
C TYR A 40 -12.29 29.18 -4.65
N PRO A 41 -11.33 28.95 -5.59
CA PRO A 41 -11.33 27.76 -6.41
C PRO A 41 -11.35 26.50 -5.54
N PHE A 42 -12.42 25.72 -5.68
CA PHE A 42 -12.68 24.51 -4.92
C PHE A 42 -13.17 23.39 -5.84
N VAL A 43 -12.64 22.19 -5.65
CA VAL A 43 -13.10 20.95 -6.29
C VAL A 43 -12.99 19.79 -5.31
N LYS A 44 -13.70 18.68 -5.59
CA LYS A 44 -13.55 17.41 -4.87
C LYS A 44 -12.38 16.62 -5.45
N GLY A 45 -11.47 16.17 -4.58
CA GLY A 45 -10.30 15.35 -4.95
C GLY A 45 -10.50 13.88 -4.61
N ASN A 46 -9.90 12.99 -5.41
CA ASN A 46 -9.90 11.55 -5.15
C ASN A 46 -8.73 11.16 -4.23
N ALA A 47 -9.05 10.49 -3.12
CA ALA A 47 -8.08 10.09 -2.10
C ALA A 47 -8.17 8.59 -1.74
N SER A 48 -8.73 7.73 -2.60
CA SER A 48 -8.95 6.32 -2.35
C SER A 48 -8.76 5.47 -3.61
N GLY A 49 -8.67 4.16 -3.44
CA GLY A 49 -8.60 3.19 -4.54
C GLY A 49 -7.45 3.47 -5.52
N MET A 50 -7.68 3.20 -6.79
CA MET A 50 -6.67 3.34 -7.85
C MET A 50 -6.09 4.77 -7.98
N ALA A 51 -6.84 5.78 -7.57
CA ALA A 51 -6.38 7.17 -7.62
C ALA A 51 -5.22 7.47 -6.66
N VAL A 52 -4.96 6.59 -5.70
CA VAL A 52 -3.83 6.67 -4.76
C VAL A 52 -2.96 5.40 -4.77
N GLY A 53 -3.13 4.52 -5.75
CA GLY A 53 -2.31 3.31 -5.91
C GLY A 53 -2.74 2.14 -5.03
N LEU A 54 -3.96 2.14 -4.52
CA LEU A 54 -4.61 1.06 -3.78
C LEU A 54 -5.59 0.30 -4.68
N PRO A 55 -6.01 -0.93 -4.33
CA PRO A 55 -7.09 -1.63 -5.01
C PRO A 55 -8.36 -0.79 -5.11
N GLU A 56 -9.18 -1.05 -6.14
CA GLU A 56 -10.47 -0.38 -6.33
C GLU A 56 -11.36 -0.57 -5.09
N GLY A 57 -12.01 0.51 -4.66
CA GLY A 57 -12.88 0.51 -3.47
C GLY A 57 -12.15 0.48 -2.13
N GLN A 58 -10.83 0.40 -2.09
CA GLN A 58 -10.08 0.47 -0.84
C GLN A 58 -9.93 1.92 -0.38
N MET A 59 -10.26 2.18 0.89
CA MET A 59 -10.07 3.48 1.53
C MET A 59 -8.60 3.92 1.54
N GLY A 60 -8.36 5.22 1.38
CA GLY A 60 -7.03 5.81 1.55
C GLY A 60 -6.52 5.74 2.99
N ASN A 61 -5.28 6.10 3.19
CA ASN A 61 -4.67 6.28 4.50
C ASN A 61 -3.57 7.34 4.44
N SER A 62 -3.13 7.82 5.61
CA SER A 62 -2.20 8.93 5.68
C SER A 62 -0.83 8.62 5.06
N GLU A 63 -0.33 7.38 5.20
CA GLU A 63 0.96 6.96 4.61
C GLU A 63 0.93 7.07 3.09
N VAL A 64 -0.08 6.45 2.47
CA VAL A 64 -0.28 6.45 1.02
C VAL A 64 -0.59 7.85 0.51
N GLY A 65 -1.47 8.59 1.19
CA GLY A 65 -1.85 9.95 0.80
C GLY A 65 -0.66 10.90 0.75
N HIS A 66 0.12 10.98 1.84
CA HIS A 66 1.29 11.85 1.91
C HIS A 66 2.39 11.43 0.93
N MET A 67 2.57 10.11 0.71
CA MET A 67 3.54 9.61 -0.26
C MET A 67 3.16 10.02 -1.70
N ASN A 68 1.89 9.89 -2.09
CA ASN A 68 1.41 10.32 -3.41
C ASN A 68 1.59 11.83 -3.61
N MET A 69 1.25 12.64 -2.61
CA MET A 69 1.45 14.09 -2.66
C MET A 69 2.94 14.42 -2.84
N GLY A 70 3.80 13.90 -1.96
CA GLY A 70 5.23 14.20 -1.99
C GLY A 70 5.94 13.70 -3.25
N ALA A 71 5.50 12.58 -3.80
CA ALA A 71 6.03 12.03 -5.05
C ALA A 71 5.52 12.74 -6.31
N GLY A 72 4.41 13.49 -6.23
CA GLY A 72 3.76 14.10 -7.40
C GLY A 72 3.33 13.09 -8.46
N ARG A 73 3.06 11.85 -8.04
CA ARG A 73 2.63 10.72 -8.89
C ARG A 73 1.90 9.67 -8.07
N ILE A 74 1.09 8.84 -8.73
CA ILE A 74 0.47 7.69 -8.07
C ILE A 74 1.56 6.67 -7.75
N VAL A 75 1.74 6.39 -6.45
CA VAL A 75 2.66 5.37 -5.96
C VAL A 75 1.86 4.11 -5.67
N TYR A 76 1.91 3.16 -6.60
CA TYR A 76 1.17 1.91 -6.48
C TYR A 76 1.77 1.03 -5.38
N GLN A 77 0.92 0.53 -4.48
CA GLN A 77 1.28 -0.55 -3.55
C GLN A 77 1.55 -1.84 -4.33
N GLU A 78 2.36 -2.75 -3.80
CA GLU A 78 2.81 -3.95 -4.52
C GLU A 78 1.65 -4.76 -5.12
N LEU A 79 0.58 -4.99 -4.36
CA LEU A 79 -0.62 -5.66 -4.86
C LEU A 79 -1.18 -4.98 -6.12
N THR A 80 -1.40 -3.69 -6.03
CA THR A 80 -2.01 -2.90 -7.11
C THR A 80 -1.05 -2.78 -8.31
N ARG A 81 0.25 -2.60 -8.03
CA ARG A 81 1.29 -2.51 -9.06
C ARG A 81 1.32 -3.78 -9.91
N ILE A 82 1.43 -4.94 -9.27
CA ILE A 82 1.52 -6.22 -9.97
C ILE A 82 0.22 -6.51 -10.73
N THR A 83 -0.93 -6.26 -10.10
CA THR A 83 -2.25 -6.40 -10.74
C THR A 83 -2.34 -5.52 -12.00
N LYS A 84 -1.90 -4.27 -11.90
CA LYS A 84 -1.88 -3.34 -13.04
C LYS A 84 -0.93 -3.81 -14.14
N GLU A 85 0.26 -4.28 -13.82
CA GLU A 85 1.21 -4.83 -14.81
C GLU A 85 0.63 -6.04 -15.56
N ILE A 86 -0.18 -6.89 -14.89
CA ILE A 86 -0.92 -7.98 -15.54
C ILE A 86 -1.95 -7.41 -16.54
N GLN A 87 -2.73 -6.42 -16.12
CA GLN A 87 -3.76 -5.79 -16.95
C GLN A 87 -3.18 -5.07 -18.18
N ASP A 88 -2.08 -4.35 -17.99
CA ASP A 88 -1.39 -3.60 -19.05
C ASP A 88 -0.55 -4.51 -19.97
N GLY A 89 -0.28 -5.75 -19.53
CA GLY A 89 0.52 -6.74 -20.26
C GLY A 89 2.03 -6.65 -20.06
N ASP A 90 2.52 -5.74 -19.24
CA ASP A 90 3.95 -5.60 -18.92
C ASP A 90 4.47 -6.74 -18.03
N PHE A 91 3.62 -7.30 -17.19
CA PHE A 91 3.89 -8.52 -16.43
C PHE A 91 4.48 -9.64 -17.28
N PHE A 92 3.96 -9.84 -18.50
CA PHE A 92 4.38 -10.90 -19.42
C PHE A 92 5.73 -10.63 -20.11
N LYS A 93 6.34 -9.49 -19.84
CA LYS A 93 7.68 -9.09 -20.32
C LYS A 93 8.72 -9.13 -19.19
N ASN A 94 8.35 -9.54 -17.98
CA ASN A 94 9.23 -9.54 -16.81
C ASN A 94 10.44 -10.47 -17.06
N GLU A 95 11.62 -9.88 -17.05
CA GLU A 95 12.87 -10.56 -17.44
C GLU A 95 13.20 -11.74 -16.52
N ALA A 96 13.04 -11.60 -15.19
CA ALA A 96 13.36 -12.66 -14.24
C ALA A 96 12.43 -13.88 -14.41
N MET A 97 11.13 -13.64 -14.62
CA MET A 97 10.18 -14.73 -14.87
C MET A 97 10.41 -15.38 -16.24
N LEU A 98 10.75 -14.60 -17.26
CA LEU A 98 11.13 -15.16 -18.58
C LEU A 98 12.40 -15.99 -18.49
N GLU A 99 13.40 -15.58 -17.69
CA GLU A 99 14.62 -16.38 -17.46
C GLU A 99 14.29 -17.75 -16.85
N ALA A 100 13.36 -17.80 -15.87
CA ALA A 100 12.89 -19.05 -15.28
C ALA A 100 12.20 -19.95 -16.33
N ILE A 101 11.38 -19.39 -17.19
CA ILE A 101 10.70 -20.11 -18.27
C ILE A 101 11.70 -20.65 -19.30
N GLU A 102 12.65 -19.84 -19.72
CA GLU A 102 13.70 -20.26 -20.67
C GLU A 102 14.61 -21.34 -20.07
N ASN A 103 14.88 -21.28 -18.75
CA ASN A 103 15.58 -22.35 -18.06
C ASN A 103 14.84 -23.70 -18.18
N CYS A 104 13.52 -23.70 -17.96
CA CYS A 104 12.69 -24.90 -18.12
C CYS A 104 12.78 -25.46 -19.52
N LYS A 105 12.67 -24.64 -20.56
CA LYS A 105 12.77 -25.06 -21.96
C LYS A 105 14.15 -25.64 -22.30
N LYS A 106 15.21 -24.97 -21.82
CA LYS A 106 16.58 -25.37 -22.09
C LYS A 106 16.94 -26.73 -21.48
N ASN A 107 16.41 -27.01 -20.29
CA ASN A 107 16.75 -28.21 -19.52
C ASN A 107 15.70 -29.31 -19.62
N ASP A 108 14.60 -29.08 -20.37
CA ASP A 108 13.44 -29.98 -20.41
C ASP A 108 12.92 -30.27 -18.99
N SER A 109 12.81 -29.20 -18.16
CA SER A 109 12.50 -29.27 -16.75
C SER A 109 11.17 -28.59 -16.43
N ALA A 110 10.75 -28.60 -15.17
CA ALA A 110 9.45 -28.11 -14.73
C ALA A 110 9.51 -26.68 -14.18
N LEU A 111 8.38 -25.97 -14.31
CA LEU A 111 8.12 -24.75 -13.58
C LEU A 111 7.26 -25.08 -12.35
N HIS A 112 7.71 -24.69 -11.16
CA HIS A 112 6.99 -24.79 -9.91
C HIS A 112 6.53 -23.40 -9.44
N CYS A 113 5.24 -23.26 -9.13
CA CYS A 113 4.66 -22.03 -8.61
C CYS A 113 4.35 -22.19 -7.11
N PHE A 114 4.89 -21.33 -6.26
CA PHE A 114 4.64 -21.32 -4.82
C PHE A 114 3.90 -20.07 -4.42
N GLY A 115 3.05 -20.17 -3.40
CA GLY A 115 2.48 -18.99 -2.78
C GLY A 115 1.14 -19.22 -2.08
N LEU A 116 0.70 -18.19 -1.36
CA LEU A 116 -0.55 -18.18 -0.63
C LEU A 116 -1.72 -18.03 -1.61
N LEU A 117 -2.63 -18.99 -1.61
CA LEU A 117 -3.82 -19.00 -2.46
C LEU A 117 -5.01 -18.36 -1.73
N SER A 118 -5.20 -17.08 -1.93
CA SER A 118 -6.39 -16.34 -1.48
C SER A 118 -6.53 -15.00 -2.21
N ASP A 119 -7.64 -14.34 -2.01
CA ASP A 119 -7.91 -12.96 -2.45
C ASP A 119 -7.68 -11.93 -1.33
N GLY A 120 -7.17 -12.34 -0.18
CA GLY A 120 -6.94 -11.49 0.99
C GLY A 120 -5.98 -10.32 0.76
N GLY A 121 -5.10 -10.42 -0.25
CA GLY A 121 -4.28 -9.31 -0.71
C GLY A 121 -3.20 -8.82 0.27
N VAL A 122 -2.90 -9.57 1.34
CA VAL A 122 -1.91 -9.20 2.36
C VAL A 122 -0.51 -9.69 2.00
N HIS A 123 -0.39 -10.93 1.53
CA HIS A 123 0.90 -11.56 1.17
C HIS A 123 1.01 -11.85 -0.32
N SER A 124 -0.12 -12.12 -0.96
CA SER A 124 -0.26 -12.53 -2.34
C SER A 124 -1.68 -12.22 -2.83
N HIS A 125 -1.95 -12.51 -4.07
CA HIS A 125 -3.31 -12.52 -4.62
C HIS A 125 -3.44 -13.65 -5.64
N ASN A 126 -4.56 -14.39 -5.65
CA ASN A 126 -4.81 -15.51 -6.57
C ASN A 126 -4.69 -15.11 -8.05
N THR A 127 -5.12 -13.89 -8.43
CA THR A 127 -4.98 -13.38 -9.80
C THR A 127 -3.53 -13.27 -10.27
N HIS A 128 -2.57 -13.09 -9.36
CA HIS A 128 -1.14 -13.08 -9.71
C HIS A 128 -0.65 -14.47 -10.10
N LEU A 129 -1.11 -15.53 -9.40
CA LEU A 129 -0.85 -16.90 -9.80
C LEU A 129 -1.43 -17.17 -11.20
N TYR A 130 -2.67 -16.72 -11.47
CA TYR A 130 -3.27 -16.87 -12.81
C TYR A 130 -2.44 -16.18 -13.89
N GLY A 131 -1.88 -15.00 -13.60
CA GLY A 131 -0.92 -14.31 -14.47
C GLY A 131 0.33 -15.15 -14.76
N VAL A 132 0.91 -15.82 -13.73
CA VAL A 132 2.07 -16.70 -13.89
C VAL A 132 1.72 -17.92 -14.77
N LEU A 133 0.57 -18.55 -14.54
CA LEU A 133 0.11 -19.68 -15.36
C LEU A 133 -0.10 -19.26 -16.83
N GLU A 134 -0.75 -18.11 -17.05
CA GLU A 134 -0.94 -17.57 -18.39
C GLU A 134 0.41 -17.27 -19.07
N MET A 135 1.37 -16.70 -18.33
CA MET A 135 2.72 -16.45 -18.85
C MET A 135 3.41 -17.75 -19.26
N ALA A 136 3.32 -18.80 -18.44
CA ALA A 136 3.84 -20.13 -18.77
C ALA A 136 3.19 -20.69 -20.04
N LYS A 137 1.86 -20.59 -20.17
CA LYS A 137 1.11 -21.04 -21.35
C LYS A 137 1.49 -20.29 -22.62
N ARG A 138 1.55 -18.95 -22.54
CA ARG A 138 1.96 -18.08 -23.67
C ARG A 138 3.36 -18.45 -24.20
N ASN A 139 4.21 -18.95 -23.31
CA ASN A 139 5.57 -19.39 -23.64
C ASN A 139 5.69 -20.88 -23.99
N GLY A 140 4.58 -21.63 -24.01
CA GLY A 140 4.55 -23.02 -24.45
C GLY A 140 5.07 -24.04 -23.44
N LEU A 141 5.08 -23.71 -22.13
CA LEU A 141 5.39 -24.69 -21.09
C LEU A 141 4.19 -25.62 -20.86
N GLU A 142 4.47 -26.91 -20.71
CA GLU A 142 3.48 -27.95 -20.38
C GLU A 142 3.66 -28.47 -18.95
N ASN A 143 4.91 -28.58 -18.48
CA ASN A 143 5.26 -29.06 -17.14
C ASN A 143 5.23 -27.91 -16.13
N VAL A 144 4.02 -27.55 -15.66
CA VAL A 144 3.79 -26.48 -14.68
C VAL A 144 3.06 -27.05 -13.48
N TYR A 145 3.64 -26.90 -12.29
CA TYR A 145 3.14 -27.45 -11.05
C TYR A 145 2.94 -26.36 -10.00
N VAL A 146 1.86 -26.46 -9.21
CA VAL A 146 1.54 -25.49 -8.19
C VAL A 146 1.55 -26.13 -6.82
N HIS A 147 2.28 -25.53 -5.90
CA HIS A 147 2.33 -25.87 -4.49
C HIS A 147 1.56 -24.81 -3.71
N LEU A 148 0.36 -25.14 -3.26
CA LEU A 148 -0.58 -24.21 -2.66
C LEU A 148 -0.31 -24.01 -1.17
N PHE A 149 -0.20 -22.75 -0.74
CA PHE A 149 -0.26 -22.40 0.68
C PHE A 149 -1.65 -21.85 0.97
N LEU A 150 -2.33 -22.39 1.99
CA LEU A 150 -3.69 -22.03 2.34
C LEU A 150 -3.71 -21.00 3.45
N ASP A 151 -4.65 -20.06 3.38
CA ASP A 151 -4.69 -18.85 4.20
C ASP A 151 -5.41 -19.07 5.54
N GLY A 152 -6.70 -18.85 5.61
CA GLY A 152 -7.52 -18.99 6.82
C GLY A 152 -7.22 -17.98 7.94
N ARG A 153 -6.40 -16.96 7.66
CA ARG A 153 -6.03 -15.89 8.58
C ARG A 153 -6.36 -14.50 8.05
N ASP A 154 -6.00 -14.22 6.81
CA ASP A 154 -6.34 -12.97 6.10
C ASP A 154 -7.69 -13.12 5.38
N THR A 155 -8.20 -14.34 5.27
CA THR A 155 -9.52 -14.73 4.77
C THR A 155 -10.21 -15.67 5.77
N ALA A 156 -11.49 -16.02 5.51
CA ALA A 156 -12.24 -16.90 6.39
C ALA A 156 -11.56 -18.28 6.56
N PRO A 157 -11.61 -18.88 7.76
CA PRO A 157 -10.81 -20.06 8.10
C PRO A 157 -11.05 -21.32 7.25
N THR A 158 -12.15 -21.36 6.48
CA THR A 158 -12.54 -22.50 5.63
C THR A 158 -12.86 -22.07 4.21
N SER A 159 -12.31 -20.94 3.75
CA SER A 159 -12.49 -20.43 2.38
C SER A 159 -11.58 -21.11 1.34
N GLY A 160 -10.53 -21.81 1.81
CA GLY A 160 -9.51 -22.41 0.96
C GLY A 160 -10.04 -23.37 -0.09
N LYS A 161 -11.11 -24.14 0.22
CA LYS A 161 -11.76 -25.02 -0.75
C LYS A 161 -12.28 -24.25 -1.96
N GLY A 162 -12.97 -23.12 -1.73
CA GLY A 162 -13.50 -22.29 -2.82
C GLY A 162 -12.37 -21.72 -3.70
N PHE A 163 -11.26 -21.29 -3.11
CA PHE A 163 -10.09 -20.82 -3.86
C PHE A 163 -9.41 -21.94 -4.66
N ILE A 164 -9.36 -23.18 -4.15
CA ILE A 164 -8.86 -24.34 -4.89
C ILE A 164 -9.77 -24.65 -6.09
N GLU A 165 -11.10 -24.66 -5.90
CA GLU A 165 -12.07 -24.88 -6.97
C GLU A 165 -11.94 -23.81 -8.08
N GLU A 166 -11.81 -22.54 -7.69
CA GLU A 166 -11.58 -21.45 -8.63
C GLU A 166 -10.26 -21.62 -9.41
N LEU A 167 -9.17 -21.97 -8.72
CA LEU A 167 -7.87 -22.22 -9.36
C LEU A 167 -7.95 -23.36 -10.37
N LEU A 168 -8.58 -24.47 -10.01
CA LEU A 168 -8.73 -25.62 -10.93
C LEU A 168 -9.51 -25.22 -12.19
N ALA A 169 -10.58 -24.46 -12.04
CA ALA A 169 -11.31 -23.92 -13.19
C ALA A 169 -10.46 -22.99 -14.05
N LYS A 170 -9.62 -22.16 -13.43
CA LYS A 170 -8.67 -21.28 -14.15
C LYS A 170 -7.55 -22.06 -14.84
N MET A 171 -7.04 -23.11 -14.25
CA MET A 171 -6.06 -23.99 -14.91
C MET A 171 -6.66 -24.65 -16.15
N ASP A 172 -7.91 -25.11 -16.09
CA ASP A 172 -8.63 -25.67 -17.23
C ASP A 172 -8.86 -24.63 -18.33
N GLU A 173 -9.26 -23.39 -17.96
CA GLU A 173 -9.44 -22.29 -18.89
C GLU A 173 -8.14 -21.90 -19.60
N ILE A 174 -7.03 -21.77 -18.87
CA ILE A 174 -5.71 -21.42 -19.41
C ILE A 174 -5.10 -22.60 -20.17
N GLY A 175 -5.41 -23.82 -19.76
CA GLY A 175 -4.92 -25.06 -20.36
C GLY A 175 -3.48 -25.41 -19.96
N VAL A 176 -3.07 -25.06 -18.71
CA VAL A 176 -1.78 -25.46 -18.12
C VAL A 176 -1.85 -25.44 -16.60
N GLY A 177 -1.06 -26.26 -15.97
CA GLY A 177 -0.89 -26.35 -14.52
C GLY A 177 -1.53 -27.60 -13.91
N LYS A 178 -0.87 -28.14 -12.87
CA LYS A 178 -1.39 -29.20 -11.99
C LYS A 178 -1.01 -28.85 -10.55
N VAL A 179 -1.90 -29.13 -9.60
CA VAL A 179 -1.59 -29.00 -8.18
C VAL A 179 -0.71 -30.19 -7.76
N ALA A 180 0.44 -29.91 -7.17
CA ALA A 180 1.38 -30.93 -6.70
C ALA A 180 1.39 -31.12 -5.18
N SER A 181 1.10 -30.07 -4.41
CA SER A 181 0.93 -30.17 -2.95
C SER A 181 0.06 -29.05 -2.41
N ILE A 182 -0.55 -29.27 -1.23
CA ILE A 182 -1.20 -28.24 -0.43
C ILE A 182 -0.60 -28.21 0.97
N SER A 183 -0.56 -27.04 1.59
CA SER A 183 -0.05 -26.83 2.95
C SER A 183 -0.66 -25.58 3.56
N GLY A 184 -1.08 -25.65 4.81
CA GLY A 184 -1.45 -24.45 5.55
C GLY A 184 -0.28 -23.49 5.72
N ARG A 185 -0.54 -22.19 5.76
CA ARG A 185 0.48 -21.14 5.95
C ARG A 185 1.25 -21.27 7.25
N TYR A 186 0.69 -21.94 8.24
CA TYR A 186 1.36 -22.27 9.51
C TYR A 186 2.68 -23.03 9.31
N TYR A 187 2.75 -23.87 8.28
CA TYR A 187 3.94 -24.64 7.92
C TYR A 187 4.80 -23.95 6.86
N ALA A 188 4.19 -23.55 5.75
CA ALA A 188 4.92 -23.06 4.58
C ALA A 188 5.31 -21.58 4.67
N MET A 189 4.74 -20.82 5.62
CA MET A 189 4.92 -19.38 5.76
C MET A 189 5.25 -19.01 7.21
N ASP A 190 6.05 -19.80 7.89
CA ASP A 190 6.62 -19.42 9.20
C ASP A 190 7.54 -18.20 9.06
N ARG A 191 7.70 -17.43 10.14
CA ARG A 191 8.62 -16.29 10.22
C ARG A 191 9.32 -16.18 11.58
N ASP A 192 9.12 -17.20 12.42
CA ASP A 192 9.59 -17.22 13.81
C ASP A 192 10.71 -18.26 14.02
N ASN A 193 11.36 -18.69 12.90
CA ASN A 193 12.42 -19.72 12.86
C ASN A 193 11.98 -21.09 13.42
N ARG A 194 10.72 -21.43 13.23
CA ARG A 194 10.18 -22.74 13.56
C ARG A 194 10.46 -23.71 12.41
N TRP A 195 11.72 -24.05 12.28
CA TRP A 195 12.22 -24.91 11.20
C TRP A 195 11.58 -26.28 11.14
N ASP A 196 11.08 -26.78 12.29
CA ASP A 196 10.27 -27.99 12.37
C ASP A 196 8.97 -27.92 11.55
N ARG A 197 8.41 -26.71 11.37
CA ARG A 197 7.25 -26.46 10.51
C ARG A 197 7.65 -26.35 9.06
N VAL A 198 8.65 -25.51 8.77
CA VAL A 198 9.16 -25.26 7.42
C VAL A 198 9.63 -26.54 6.77
N GLN A 199 10.32 -27.43 7.53
CA GLN A 199 10.80 -28.72 7.04
C GLN A 199 9.67 -29.62 6.54
N LYS A 200 8.48 -29.58 7.15
CA LYS A 200 7.35 -30.39 6.69
C LYS A 200 6.85 -29.92 5.31
N ALA A 201 6.76 -28.60 5.10
CA ALA A 201 6.39 -28.02 3.80
C ALA A 201 7.49 -28.30 2.76
N TYR A 202 8.77 -28.12 3.12
CA TYR A 202 9.91 -28.48 2.29
C TYR A 202 9.86 -29.95 1.85
N ASN A 203 9.62 -30.87 2.80
CA ASN A 203 9.55 -32.31 2.51
C ASN A 203 8.41 -32.63 1.53
N ALA A 204 7.26 -31.99 1.64
CA ALA A 204 6.17 -32.19 0.68
C ALA A 204 6.56 -31.70 -0.73
N ILE A 205 7.22 -30.54 -0.83
CA ILE A 205 7.58 -29.91 -2.10
C ILE A 205 8.78 -30.61 -2.77
N VAL A 206 9.82 -30.93 -1.98
CA VAL A 206 11.10 -31.40 -2.52
C VAL A 206 11.22 -32.92 -2.49
N MET A 207 10.74 -33.53 -1.42
CA MET A 207 10.89 -34.97 -1.17
C MET A 207 9.66 -35.80 -1.58
N GLY A 208 8.51 -35.15 -1.85
CA GLY A 208 7.24 -35.85 -2.03
C GLY A 208 6.78 -36.58 -0.78
N GLN A 209 7.15 -36.07 0.40
CA GLN A 209 6.89 -36.71 1.71
C GLN A 209 5.94 -35.85 2.55
N GLY A 210 4.91 -36.49 3.06
CA GLY A 210 3.85 -35.86 3.85
C GLY A 210 2.61 -36.74 3.85
N ASN A 211 1.48 -36.15 4.20
CA ASN A 211 0.20 -36.80 3.91
C ASN A 211 0.04 -36.90 2.39
N THR A 212 -0.84 -37.82 1.93
CA THR A 212 -1.10 -37.99 0.50
C THR A 212 -2.59 -37.91 0.22
N ALA A 213 -2.96 -37.40 -0.96
CA ALA A 213 -4.34 -37.37 -1.44
C ALA A 213 -4.35 -37.46 -2.98
N ASP A 214 -5.44 -37.95 -3.56
CA ASP A 214 -5.60 -38.09 -5.01
C ASP A 214 -5.90 -36.74 -5.69
N SER A 215 -6.40 -35.77 -4.94
CA SER A 215 -6.63 -34.40 -5.43
C SER A 215 -6.49 -33.36 -4.31
N ALA A 216 -6.36 -32.09 -4.71
CA ALA A 216 -6.34 -30.97 -3.75
C ALA A 216 -7.67 -30.83 -3.00
N ILE A 217 -8.79 -31.17 -3.65
CA ILE A 217 -10.13 -31.16 -3.03
C ILE A 217 -10.24 -32.28 -2.00
N ASP A 218 -9.77 -33.49 -2.29
CA ASP A 218 -9.79 -34.58 -1.33
C ASP A 218 -8.91 -34.26 -0.10
N ALA A 219 -7.77 -33.61 -0.34
CA ALA A 219 -6.87 -33.20 0.73
C ALA A 219 -7.50 -32.18 1.68
N ILE A 220 -8.14 -31.14 1.16
CA ILE A 220 -8.81 -30.12 1.99
C ILE A 220 -10.05 -30.66 2.68
N ASP A 221 -10.84 -31.48 1.99
CA ASP A 221 -12.04 -32.13 2.59
C ASP A 221 -11.65 -33.09 3.72
N ALA A 222 -10.54 -33.82 3.60
CA ALA A 222 -10.01 -34.66 4.66
C ALA A 222 -9.58 -33.81 5.88
N SER A 223 -8.91 -32.69 5.65
CA SER A 223 -8.50 -31.76 6.71
C SER A 223 -9.71 -31.19 7.47
N TYR A 224 -10.73 -30.72 6.76
CA TYR A 224 -11.94 -30.17 7.38
C TYR A 224 -12.74 -31.21 8.18
N LYS A 225 -12.73 -32.49 7.79
CA LYS A 225 -13.33 -33.58 8.57
C LYS A 225 -12.66 -33.80 9.92
N GLU A 226 -11.39 -33.44 10.04
CA GLU A 226 -10.62 -33.50 11.28
C GLU A 226 -10.64 -32.15 12.04
N ASP A 227 -11.56 -31.24 11.71
CA ASP A 227 -11.65 -29.88 12.26
C ASP A 227 -10.36 -29.03 12.09
N VAL A 228 -9.52 -29.36 11.10
CA VAL A 228 -8.31 -28.61 10.77
C VAL A 228 -8.61 -27.65 9.63
N THR A 229 -8.59 -26.36 9.95
CA THR A 229 -8.89 -25.28 9.01
C THR A 229 -7.67 -24.91 8.14
N ASP A 230 -7.87 -24.05 7.14
CA ASP A 230 -6.92 -23.69 6.09
C ASP A 230 -5.51 -23.39 6.61
N GLU A 231 -5.40 -22.53 7.64
CA GLU A 231 -4.11 -22.12 8.20
C GLU A 231 -3.25 -23.30 8.66
N PHE A 232 -3.89 -24.35 9.15
CA PHE A 232 -3.23 -25.48 9.83
C PHE A 232 -3.23 -26.79 9.01
N VAL A 233 -3.66 -26.75 7.76
CA VAL A 233 -3.63 -27.93 6.86
C VAL A 233 -2.22 -28.50 6.83
N VAL A 234 -2.09 -29.77 7.26
CA VAL A 234 -0.81 -30.47 7.27
C VAL A 234 -0.31 -30.64 5.83
N PRO A 235 0.99 -30.41 5.56
CA PRO A 235 1.53 -30.57 4.19
C PRO A 235 1.15 -31.92 3.59
N THR A 236 0.44 -31.87 2.47
CA THR A 236 -0.15 -33.01 1.78
C THR A 236 0.31 -33.01 0.32
N VAL A 237 0.89 -34.11 -0.14
CA VAL A 237 1.35 -34.34 -1.49
C VAL A 237 0.22 -34.88 -2.33
N ILE A 238 -0.03 -34.31 -3.50
CA ILE A 238 -0.99 -34.85 -4.45
C ILE A 238 -0.32 -35.96 -5.26
N ILE A 239 -0.98 -37.11 -5.30
CA ILE A 239 -0.46 -38.31 -5.97
C ILE A 239 -1.30 -38.68 -7.19
N GLU A 240 -0.64 -39.19 -8.22
CA GLU A 240 -1.23 -39.78 -9.40
C GLU A 240 -0.56 -41.13 -9.65
N ASN A 241 -1.32 -42.22 -9.77
CA ASN A 241 -0.79 -43.59 -9.90
C ASN A 241 0.18 -44.00 -8.75
N CYS A 242 -0.12 -43.59 -7.51
CA CYS A 242 0.69 -43.83 -6.29
C CYS A 242 2.05 -43.12 -6.28
N GLU A 243 2.32 -42.19 -7.16
CA GLU A 243 3.54 -41.37 -7.21
C GLU A 243 3.17 -39.88 -7.05
N PRO A 244 4.03 -39.04 -6.46
CA PRO A 244 3.82 -37.61 -6.41
C PRO A 244 3.59 -37.03 -7.82
N VAL A 245 2.60 -36.16 -7.97
CA VAL A 245 2.36 -35.44 -9.25
C VAL A 245 3.64 -34.73 -9.71
N ALA A 246 4.34 -34.06 -8.80
CA ALA A 246 5.66 -33.51 -9.03
C ALA A 246 6.40 -33.25 -7.72
N THR A 247 7.73 -33.26 -7.81
CA THR A 247 8.65 -32.78 -6.76
C THR A 247 9.67 -31.85 -7.40
N LEU A 248 10.14 -30.87 -6.63
CA LEU A 248 11.17 -29.94 -7.09
C LEU A 248 12.52 -30.65 -7.23
N LYS A 249 13.17 -30.48 -8.38
CA LYS A 249 14.42 -31.16 -8.74
C LYS A 249 15.47 -30.18 -9.25
N GLU A 250 16.68 -30.68 -9.42
CA GLU A 250 17.79 -29.93 -10.05
C GLU A 250 17.39 -29.44 -11.45
N ASN A 251 17.74 -28.19 -11.75
CA ASN A 251 17.40 -27.46 -12.98
C ASN A 251 15.93 -27.09 -13.18
N ASP A 252 15.03 -27.42 -12.24
CA ASP A 252 13.69 -26.86 -12.27
C ASP A 252 13.72 -25.35 -11.98
N SER A 253 12.66 -24.67 -12.37
CA SER A 253 12.45 -23.26 -12.04
C SER A 253 11.34 -23.12 -11.03
N VAL A 254 11.44 -22.08 -10.20
CA VAL A 254 10.43 -21.71 -9.21
C VAL A 254 10.02 -20.26 -9.42
N ILE A 255 8.73 -19.97 -9.37
CA ILE A 255 8.19 -18.63 -9.21
C ILE A 255 7.38 -18.59 -7.92
N PHE A 256 7.87 -17.83 -6.92
CA PHE A 256 7.18 -17.63 -5.66
C PHE A 256 6.41 -16.31 -5.72
N TYR A 257 5.09 -16.37 -5.86
CA TYR A 257 4.24 -15.21 -6.18
C TYR A 257 3.77 -14.38 -4.97
N ASN A 258 4.27 -14.64 -3.76
CA ASN A 258 4.07 -13.73 -2.64
C ASN A 258 4.84 -12.43 -2.85
N PHE A 259 4.17 -11.28 -2.72
CA PHE A 259 4.84 -9.97 -2.81
C PHE A 259 5.27 -9.42 -1.44
N ARG A 260 4.72 -9.92 -0.33
CA ARG A 260 5.16 -9.54 1.02
C ARG A 260 6.24 -10.51 1.51
N PRO A 261 7.43 -9.99 1.92
CA PRO A 261 8.63 -10.80 2.13
C PRO A 261 8.68 -11.57 3.44
N ASP A 262 8.07 -11.04 4.53
CA ASP A 262 8.32 -11.48 5.91
C ASP A 262 8.11 -12.99 6.15
N ARG A 263 7.11 -13.59 5.51
CA ARG A 263 6.77 -15.02 5.62
C ARG A 263 7.23 -15.88 4.45
N ALA A 264 7.91 -15.28 3.47
CA ALA A 264 8.45 -16.02 2.34
C ALA A 264 9.93 -16.39 2.53
N ARG A 265 10.63 -15.75 3.47
CA ARG A 265 12.08 -15.87 3.66
C ARG A 265 12.52 -17.27 4.01
N GLU A 266 11.90 -17.92 4.97
CA GLU A 266 12.37 -19.18 5.53
C GLU A 266 12.31 -20.33 4.54
N ILE A 267 11.17 -20.54 3.87
CA ILE A 267 11.05 -21.59 2.85
C ILE A 267 11.95 -21.30 1.65
N THR A 268 12.13 -20.01 1.27
CA THR A 268 13.08 -19.63 0.21
C THR A 268 14.51 -19.95 0.60
N ARG A 269 14.94 -19.62 1.84
CA ARG A 269 16.27 -19.99 2.34
C ARG A 269 16.50 -21.50 2.31
N SER A 270 15.52 -22.28 2.72
CA SER A 270 15.64 -23.75 2.75
C SER A 270 15.89 -24.36 1.36
N ILE A 271 15.55 -23.66 0.28
CA ILE A 271 15.76 -24.11 -1.10
C ILE A 271 16.99 -23.45 -1.72
N CYS A 272 17.15 -22.13 -1.57
CA CYS A 272 18.13 -21.33 -2.30
C CYS A 272 19.51 -21.28 -1.62
N ASP A 273 19.58 -21.42 -0.30
CA ASP A 273 20.84 -21.30 0.44
C ASP A 273 21.63 -22.60 0.38
N ASP A 274 22.80 -22.57 -0.26
CA ASP A 274 23.70 -23.71 -0.36
C ASP A 274 24.32 -24.11 0.98
N LYS A 275 24.41 -23.18 1.93
CA LYS A 275 24.95 -23.36 3.29
C LYS A 275 23.86 -23.49 4.36
N PHE A 276 22.62 -23.76 3.95
CA PHE A 276 21.51 -23.92 4.88
C PHE A 276 21.73 -25.09 5.84
N ASP A 277 21.60 -24.86 7.14
CA ASP A 277 21.89 -25.79 8.24
C ASP A 277 20.79 -25.94 9.28
N SER A 278 19.64 -25.28 9.09
CA SER A 278 18.57 -25.27 10.09
C SER A 278 17.75 -26.56 10.16
N PHE A 279 17.83 -27.40 9.12
CA PHE A 279 17.38 -28.80 9.12
C PHE A 279 18.09 -29.60 8.02
N ASP A 280 18.11 -30.93 8.17
CA ASP A 280 18.74 -31.82 7.20
C ASP A 280 17.96 -31.86 5.90
N ARG A 281 18.68 -31.65 4.78
CA ARG A 281 18.17 -31.85 3.42
C ARG A 281 18.72 -33.19 2.89
N PRO A 282 17.93 -34.27 2.89
CA PRO A 282 18.45 -35.59 2.51
C PRO A 282 19.01 -35.65 1.08
N ASN A 283 18.46 -34.87 0.16
CA ASN A 283 18.94 -34.76 -1.23
C ASN A 283 20.10 -33.75 -1.39
N GLY A 284 20.54 -33.13 -0.27
CA GLY A 284 21.52 -32.04 -0.32
C GLY A 284 20.98 -30.78 -0.97
N TYR A 285 21.90 -29.85 -1.29
CA TYR A 285 21.59 -28.69 -2.10
C TYR A 285 21.62 -29.06 -3.58
N PHE A 286 20.65 -28.57 -4.33
CA PHE A 286 20.65 -28.63 -5.79
C PHE A 286 20.22 -27.29 -6.38
N LYS A 287 20.71 -26.97 -7.56
CA LYS A 287 20.48 -25.67 -8.18
C LYS A 287 19.13 -25.61 -8.90
N THR A 288 18.37 -24.57 -8.59
CA THR A 288 17.14 -24.18 -9.31
C THR A 288 17.26 -22.76 -9.84
N THR A 289 16.43 -22.38 -10.81
CA THR A 289 16.22 -20.97 -11.15
C THR A 289 15.05 -20.45 -10.33
N PHE A 290 15.34 -19.80 -9.22
CA PHE A 290 14.34 -19.39 -8.23
C PHE A 290 14.03 -17.90 -8.35
N VAL A 291 12.78 -17.55 -8.65
CA VAL A 291 12.28 -16.18 -8.77
C VAL A 291 11.39 -15.86 -7.56
N CYS A 292 11.80 -14.86 -6.78
CA CYS A 292 10.96 -14.22 -5.77
C CYS A 292 10.19 -13.07 -6.43
N PHE A 293 8.91 -12.92 -6.14
CA PHE A 293 8.16 -11.76 -6.67
C PHE A 293 8.78 -10.44 -6.23
N THR A 294 9.14 -10.31 -4.96
CA THR A 294 9.85 -9.13 -4.44
C THR A 294 11.17 -9.53 -3.79
N GLU A 295 11.98 -8.57 -3.41
CA GLU A 295 13.21 -8.84 -2.63
C GLU A 295 12.86 -9.33 -1.22
N TYR A 296 12.88 -10.64 -1.00
CA TYR A 296 12.54 -11.21 0.31
C TYR A 296 13.63 -10.96 1.36
N ASP A 297 14.89 -11.09 0.96
CA ASP A 297 16.06 -10.78 1.78
C ASP A 297 17.30 -10.72 0.88
N VAL A 298 18.04 -9.65 0.95
CA VAL A 298 19.25 -9.43 0.14
C VAL A 298 20.35 -10.46 0.40
N THR A 299 20.32 -11.12 1.55
CA THR A 299 21.31 -12.14 1.96
C THR A 299 20.99 -13.54 1.45
N ILE A 300 19.80 -13.79 0.90
CA ILE A 300 19.47 -15.09 0.29
C ILE A 300 20.21 -15.21 -1.04
N PRO A 301 21.07 -16.22 -1.22
CA PRO A 301 21.78 -16.43 -2.47
C PRO A 301 20.89 -17.13 -3.53
N ASN A 302 21.40 -17.24 -4.75
CA ASN A 302 20.83 -18.09 -5.81
C ASN A 302 19.34 -17.81 -6.13
N LYS A 303 18.94 -16.53 -6.08
CA LYS A 303 17.59 -16.09 -6.44
C LYS A 303 17.60 -14.96 -7.46
N LEU A 304 16.52 -14.84 -8.18
CA LEU A 304 16.14 -13.69 -8.99
C LEU A 304 14.99 -12.93 -8.31
N VAL A 305 14.78 -11.68 -8.68
CA VAL A 305 13.69 -10.83 -8.18
C VAL A 305 12.89 -10.31 -9.35
N ALA A 306 11.59 -10.57 -9.38
CA ALA A 306 10.71 -10.14 -10.45
C ALA A 306 10.34 -8.65 -10.36
N PHE A 307 9.98 -8.19 -9.17
CA PHE A 307 9.52 -6.81 -8.93
C PHE A 307 10.44 -6.15 -7.90
N HIS A 308 11.43 -5.42 -8.38
CA HIS A 308 12.32 -4.65 -7.51
C HIS A 308 11.55 -3.50 -6.85
N LYS A 309 11.99 -3.10 -5.65
CA LYS A 309 11.47 -1.92 -4.98
C LYS A 309 11.71 -0.70 -5.87
N VAL A 310 10.65 0.03 -6.16
CA VAL A 310 10.74 1.28 -6.92
C VAL A 310 11.23 2.37 -5.97
N GLU A 311 12.41 2.94 -6.25
CA GLU A 311 12.87 4.14 -5.56
C GLU A 311 12.06 5.36 -6.05
N ILE A 312 11.52 6.10 -5.10
CA ILE A 312 10.77 7.31 -5.40
C ILE A 312 11.78 8.46 -5.47
N LYS A 313 12.23 8.79 -6.69
CA LYS A 313 13.17 9.89 -6.96
C LYS A 313 12.44 11.15 -7.35
N ASN A 314 13.10 12.29 -7.19
CA ASN A 314 12.56 13.60 -7.48
C ASN A 314 11.23 13.85 -6.75
N THR A 315 11.21 13.55 -5.44
CA THR A 315 10.12 13.99 -4.55
C THR A 315 10.10 15.52 -4.47
N PHE A 316 9.00 16.08 -4.00
CA PHE A 316 8.91 17.54 -3.85
C PHE A 316 10.01 18.12 -2.94
N GLY A 317 10.36 17.39 -1.86
CA GLY A 317 11.46 17.78 -0.99
C GLY A 317 12.80 17.85 -1.70
N GLU A 318 13.14 16.83 -2.50
CA GLU A 318 14.35 16.80 -3.32
C GLU A 318 14.33 17.89 -4.40
N PHE A 319 13.18 18.09 -5.06
CA PHE A 319 12.99 19.14 -6.05
C PHE A 319 13.28 20.54 -5.48
N LEU A 320 12.71 20.84 -4.31
CA LEU A 320 12.95 22.11 -3.62
C LEU A 320 14.43 22.30 -3.25
N ALA A 321 15.08 21.25 -2.74
CA ALA A 321 16.51 21.25 -2.40
C ALA A 321 17.39 21.51 -3.63
N GLN A 322 17.13 20.86 -4.77
CA GLN A 322 17.84 21.05 -6.03
C GLN A 322 17.75 22.50 -6.55
N HIS A 323 16.67 23.21 -6.22
CA HIS A 323 16.47 24.62 -6.58
C HIS A 323 16.92 25.60 -5.48
N GLY A 324 17.55 25.12 -4.40
CA GLY A 324 18.03 25.95 -3.29
C GLY A 324 16.93 26.61 -2.46
N LEU A 325 15.70 26.09 -2.53
CA LEU A 325 14.53 26.64 -1.83
C LEU A 325 14.49 26.12 -0.37
N LYS A 326 14.04 26.99 0.53
CA LYS A 326 13.87 26.64 1.95
C LYS A 326 12.48 26.12 2.21
N GLN A 327 12.40 24.97 2.88
CA GLN A 327 11.14 24.30 3.16
C GLN A 327 10.99 23.97 4.65
N LEU A 328 9.73 23.95 5.12
CA LEU A 328 9.39 23.55 6.48
C LEU A 328 8.43 22.36 6.46
N ARG A 329 8.65 21.39 7.35
CA ARG A 329 7.71 20.34 7.72
C ARG A 329 7.18 20.61 9.12
N LEU A 330 5.86 20.66 9.28
CA LEU A 330 5.21 20.98 10.55
C LEU A 330 4.03 20.04 10.81
N ALA A 331 4.07 19.32 11.91
CA ALA A 331 2.95 18.54 12.40
C ALA A 331 3.09 18.23 13.89
N GLU A 332 2.03 17.76 14.52
CA GLU A 332 2.10 17.12 15.82
C GLU A 332 2.55 15.64 15.70
N THR A 333 2.90 15.01 16.85
CA THR A 333 3.56 13.69 16.92
C THR A 333 2.90 12.63 16.04
N GLU A 334 1.56 12.53 16.05
CA GLU A 334 0.80 11.50 15.32
C GLU A 334 0.99 11.58 13.80
N LYS A 335 1.23 12.77 13.27
CA LYS A 335 1.34 13.00 11.83
C LYS A 335 2.71 13.52 11.37
N TYR A 336 3.70 13.54 12.29
CA TYR A 336 5.05 14.01 11.95
C TYR A 336 5.75 13.14 10.90
N ALA A 337 5.68 11.82 11.02
CA ALA A 337 6.24 10.91 10.04
C ALA A 337 5.57 11.06 8.65
N HIS A 338 4.30 11.45 8.62
CA HIS A 338 3.56 11.63 7.37
C HIS A 338 4.08 12.82 6.56
N VAL A 339 4.29 13.96 7.19
CA VAL A 339 4.86 15.14 6.51
C VAL A 339 6.38 15.07 6.29
N THR A 340 7.08 14.09 6.87
CA THR A 340 8.53 13.89 6.74
C THR A 340 8.83 12.62 5.95
N PHE A 341 8.95 11.48 6.60
CA PHE A 341 9.34 10.19 6.02
C PHE A 341 8.48 9.80 4.79
N PHE A 342 7.15 9.75 4.95
CA PHE A 342 6.26 9.34 3.86
C PHE A 342 6.21 10.37 2.73
N PHE A 343 6.14 11.64 3.05
CA PHE A 343 6.16 12.71 2.05
C PHE A 343 7.49 12.78 1.28
N ASN A 344 8.59 12.37 1.90
CA ASN A 344 9.90 12.23 1.27
C ASN A 344 10.13 10.87 0.59
N GLY A 345 9.06 10.13 0.27
CA GLY A 345 9.15 8.87 -0.47
C GLY A 345 9.78 7.71 0.31
N GLY A 346 9.70 7.73 1.65
CA GLY A 346 10.27 6.71 2.53
C GLY A 346 11.73 6.97 2.90
N VAL A 347 12.19 8.21 2.81
CA VAL A 347 13.53 8.64 3.22
C VAL A 347 13.43 9.46 4.52
N GLU A 348 14.13 9.01 5.57
CA GLU A 348 14.10 9.67 6.89
C GLU A 348 14.97 10.93 6.94
N GLU A 349 16.09 10.92 6.23
CA GLU A 349 17.04 12.04 6.21
C GLU A 349 16.39 13.30 5.63
N PRO A 350 16.50 14.46 6.31
CA PRO A 350 16.01 15.73 5.78
C PRO A 350 16.70 16.12 4.46
N ASN A 351 15.94 16.68 3.54
CA ASN A 351 16.51 17.28 2.33
C ASN A 351 17.34 18.53 2.66
N GLU A 352 18.22 18.93 1.77
CA GLU A 352 18.93 20.20 1.95
C GLU A 352 17.93 21.36 1.99
N GLY A 353 18.04 22.21 3.02
CA GLY A 353 17.12 23.34 3.22
C GLY A 353 15.76 22.96 3.85
N GLU A 354 15.60 21.73 4.32
CA GLU A 354 14.40 21.25 5.02
C GLU A 354 14.56 21.42 6.54
N ASP A 355 13.75 22.31 7.11
CA ASP A 355 13.57 22.41 8.55
C ASP A 355 12.36 21.58 8.99
N ARG A 356 12.38 21.10 10.22
CA ARG A 356 11.32 20.28 10.81
C ARG A 356 10.90 20.85 12.16
N ILE A 357 9.60 21.03 12.36
CA ILE A 357 9.00 21.41 13.63
C ILE A 357 8.02 20.32 14.06
N LEU A 358 8.34 19.65 15.16
CA LEU A 358 7.49 18.67 15.81
C LEU A 358 6.82 19.32 17.03
N VAL A 359 5.49 19.33 17.05
CA VAL A 359 4.69 19.66 18.21
C VAL A 359 4.26 18.36 18.90
N LYS A 360 4.36 18.28 20.22
CA LYS A 360 3.96 17.06 20.93
C LYS A 360 2.45 16.93 20.97
N SER A 361 1.93 15.76 20.58
CA SER A 361 0.51 15.45 20.81
C SER A 361 0.18 15.34 22.30
N PRO A 362 -1.07 15.58 22.70
CA PRO A 362 -1.49 15.47 24.10
C PRO A 362 -1.29 14.06 24.65
N ALA A 363 -0.84 13.96 25.88
CA ALA A 363 -0.64 12.69 26.59
C ALA A 363 -1.95 12.18 27.20
N VAL A 364 -2.97 11.92 26.38
CA VAL A 364 -4.27 11.38 26.78
C VAL A 364 -4.42 9.93 26.31
N ALA A 365 -5.35 9.18 26.91
CA ALA A 365 -5.58 7.79 26.53
C ALA A 365 -6.20 7.65 25.14
N THR A 366 -7.15 8.53 24.83
CA THR A 366 -7.84 8.65 23.53
C THR A 366 -8.10 10.12 23.27
N TYR A 367 -8.11 10.53 21.99
CA TYR A 367 -8.16 11.95 21.63
C TYR A 367 -9.54 12.58 21.74
N ASP A 368 -10.60 11.82 21.96
CA ASP A 368 -11.92 12.35 22.36
C ASP A 368 -11.89 13.09 23.71
N LEU A 369 -10.91 12.79 24.56
CA LEU A 369 -10.70 13.47 25.84
C LEU A 369 -10.09 14.87 25.68
N GLN A 370 -9.45 15.15 24.56
CA GLN A 370 -8.87 16.44 24.19
C GLN A 370 -8.95 16.64 22.67
N PRO A 371 -10.15 16.93 22.11
CA PRO A 371 -10.38 16.94 20.66
C PRO A 371 -9.60 18.01 19.88
N GLU A 372 -9.28 19.14 20.53
CA GLU A 372 -8.44 20.17 19.94
C GLU A 372 -6.99 19.69 19.71
N MET A 373 -6.60 18.59 20.36
CA MET A 373 -5.25 18.03 20.30
C MET A 373 -4.19 19.14 20.44
N SER A 374 -3.21 19.17 19.54
CA SER A 374 -2.21 20.22 19.51
C SER A 374 -2.42 21.24 18.37
N ALA A 375 -3.59 21.23 17.72
CA ALA A 375 -3.87 22.15 16.61
C ALA A 375 -3.65 23.64 16.94
N PRO A 376 -4.01 24.17 18.15
CA PRO A 376 -3.74 25.56 18.47
C PRO A 376 -2.24 25.90 18.46
N GLU A 377 -1.36 25.00 18.94
CA GLU A 377 0.09 25.20 18.92
C GLU A 377 0.65 25.04 17.50
N VAL A 378 0.21 24.02 16.76
CA VAL A 378 0.59 23.82 15.35
C VAL A 378 0.19 25.04 14.52
N GLY A 379 -1.05 25.55 14.69
CA GLY A 379 -1.54 26.75 14.01
C GLY A 379 -0.73 28.00 14.33
N ALA A 380 -0.38 28.21 15.60
CA ALA A 380 0.46 29.34 16.00
C ALA A 380 1.86 29.25 15.38
N LYS A 381 2.49 28.06 15.35
CA LYS A 381 3.77 27.82 14.68
C LYS A 381 3.69 28.02 13.16
N LEU A 382 2.58 27.64 12.55
CA LEU A 382 2.33 27.87 11.14
C LEU A 382 2.30 29.38 10.82
N VAL A 383 1.51 30.15 11.59
CA VAL A 383 1.42 31.61 11.43
C VAL A 383 2.79 32.28 11.63
N GLU A 384 3.55 31.86 12.65
CA GLU A 384 4.93 32.33 12.88
C GLU A 384 5.83 32.03 11.65
N ALA A 385 5.75 30.80 11.13
CA ALA A 385 6.55 30.38 9.98
C ALA A 385 6.18 31.15 8.70
N ILE A 386 4.87 31.35 8.42
CA ILE A 386 4.39 32.14 7.28
C ILE A 386 4.96 33.58 7.33
N LYS A 387 4.93 34.21 8.50
CA LYS A 387 5.37 35.60 8.69
C LYS A 387 6.90 35.76 8.84
N SER A 388 7.63 34.65 8.94
CA SER A 388 9.09 34.68 9.26
C SER A 388 10.00 35.15 8.12
N ASP A 389 9.51 35.23 6.88
CA ASP A 389 10.30 35.49 5.66
C ASP A 389 11.42 34.45 5.41
N LYS A 390 11.35 33.29 6.07
CA LYS A 390 12.38 32.25 6.03
C LYS A 390 12.14 31.21 4.95
N TYR A 391 10.89 30.74 4.82
CA TYR A 391 10.53 29.59 3.99
C TYR A 391 9.92 30.00 2.66
N ASP A 392 10.25 29.25 1.61
CA ASP A 392 9.63 29.34 0.29
C ASP A 392 8.41 28.42 0.22
N VAL A 393 8.50 27.26 0.89
CA VAL A 393 7.42 26.27 0.96
C VAL A 393 7.22 25.80 2.41
N ILE A 394 5.98 25.65 2.82
CA ILE A 394 5.60 25.08 4.13
C ILE A 394 4.64 23.92 3.86
N ILE A 395 4.94 22.74 4.37
CA ILE A 395 4.08 21.55 4.30
C ILE A 395 3.70 21.18 5.73
N MET A 396 2.39 21.17 6.01
CA MET A 396 1.91 20.93 7.35
C MET A 396 0.66 20.05 7.38
N ASN A 397 0.40 19.45 8.54
CA ASN A 397 -0.74 18.58 8.77
C ASN A 397 -1.41 18.91 10.10
N PHE A 398 -2.76 18.98 10.09
CA PHE A 398 -3.61 18.95 11.26
C PHE A 398 -4.20 17.54 11.44
N ALA A 399 -3.89 16.89 12.55
CA ALA A 399 -4.21 15.48 12.81
C ALA A 399 -5.67 15.23 13.26
N ASN A 400 -6.38 16.27 13.63
CA ASN A 400 -7.55 16.20 14.48
C ASN A 400 -8.71 15.38 13.91
N SER A 401 -9.13 15.63 12.67
CA SER A 401 -10.31 14.98 12.10
C SER A 401 -10.12 13.47 11.99
N ASP A 402 -8.89 13.01 11.67
CA ASP A 402 -8.56 11.60 11.64
C ASP A 402 -8.46 10.97 13.03
N MET A 403 -7.59 11.52 13.87
CA MET A 403 -7.30 10.92 15.17
C MET A 403 -8.50 10.90 16.12
N VAL A 404 -9.32 11.93 16.10
CA VAL A 404 -10.56 11.98 16.90
C VAL A 404 -11.67 11.17 16.21
N GLY A 405 -11.74 11.18 14.88
CA GLY A 405 -12.67 10.37 14.10
C GLY A 405 -12.55 8.87 14.40
N HIS A 406 -11.32 8.37 14.57
CA HIS A 406 -11.05 6.99 14.95
C HIS A 406 -11.66 6.56 16.30
N THR A 407 -12.05 7.51 17.16
CA THR A 407 -12.73 7.20 18.42
C THR A 407 -14.21 6.86 18.22
N GLY A 408 -14.81 7.27 17.09
CA GLY A 408 -16.24 7.11 16.80
C GLY A 408 -17.16 7.98 17.68
N ILE A 409 -16.59 8.97 18.40
CA ILE A 409 -17.34 9.86 19.29
C ILE A 409 -17.64 11.15 18.55
N GLU A 410 -18.86 11.26 18.05
CA GLU A 410 -19.33 12.35 17.18
C GLU A 410 -19.16 13.74 17.79
N GLU A 411 -19.57 13.94 19.05
CA GLU A 411 -19.42 15.24 19.74
C GLU A 411 -17.95 15.68 19.86
N ALA A 412 -17.02 14.73 20.01
CA ALA A 412 -15.59 15.01 20.06
C ALA A 412 -15.06 15.35 18.67
N ALA A 413 -15.46 14.58 17.64
CA ALA A 413 -15.07 14.85 16.27
C ALA A 413 -15.56 16.22 15.77
N ILE A 414 -16.77 16.65 16.12
CA ILE A 414 -17.28 17.99 15.84
C ILE A 414 -16.35 19.07 16.45
N LYS A 415 -15.98 18.93 17.72
CA LYS A 415 -15.06 19.88 18.40
C LYS A 415 -13.67 19.88 17.75
N ALA A 416 -13.19 18.73 17.31
CA ALA A 416 -11.93 18.60 16.61
C ALA A 416 -11.93 19.38 15.29
N VAL A 417 -12.98 19.23 14.49
CA VAL A 417 -13.19 19.96 13.24
C VAL A 417 -13.31 21.47 13.47
N GLU A 418 -14.08 21.90 14.48
CA GLU A 418 -14.22 23.32 14.84
C GLU A 418 -12.88 23.96 15.29
N ALA A 419 -12.06 23.20 16.02
CA ALA A 419 -10.73 23.67 16.43
C ALA A 419 -9.80 23.88 15.23
N VAL A 420 -9.84 22.98 14.25
CA VAL A 420 -9.08 23.09 13.00
C VAL A 420 -9.57 24.26 12.16
N ASP A 421 -10.89 24.46 12.00
CA ASP A 421 -11.47 25.58 11.23
C ASP A 421 -10.91 26.92 11.70
N LYS A 422 -10.81 27.13 13.00
CA LYS A 422 -10.21 28.34 13.58
C LYS A 422 -8.74 28.51 13.18
N CYS A 423 -7.96 27.44 13.28
CA CYS A 423 -6.53 27.49 12.92
C CYS A 423 -6.32 27.73 11.41
N VAL A 424 -7.18 27.18 10.56
CA VAL A 424 -7.22 27.47 9.13
C VAL A 424 -7.45 28.96 8.89
N GLY A 425 -8.40 29.58 9.61
CA GLY A 425 -8.69 31.01 9.53
C GLY A 425 -7.47 31.87 9.85
N ASP A 426 -6.79 31.59 10.96
CA ASP A 426 -5.60 32.34 11.38
C ASP A 426 -4.46 32.21 10.33
N ALA A 427 -4.30 31.04 9.75
CA ALA A 427 -3.29 30.78 8.70
C ALA A 427 -3.64 31.49 7.37
N VAL A 428 -4.92 31.50 7.00
CA VAL A 428 -5.41 32.19 5.79
C VAL A 428 -5.19 33.70 5.89
N GLU A 429 -5.47 34.29 7.02
CA GLU A 429 -5.17 35.71 7.22
C GLU A 429 -3.65 35.98 7.18
N ALA A 430 -2.83 35.13 7.80
CA ALA A 430 -1.38 35.28 7.77
C ALA A 430 -0.82 35.17 6.33
N ILE A 431 -1.32 34.25 5.51
CA ILE A 431 -0.85 34.07 4.12
C ILE A 431 -1.23 35.26 3.23
N LYS A 432 -2.40 35.87 3.46
CA LYS A 432 -2.83 37.09 2.78
C LYS A 432 -1.93 38.28 3.15
N GLU A 433 -1.61 38.47 4.44
CA GLU A 433 -0.74 39.55 4.90
C GLU A 433 0.63 39.55 4.22
N VAL A 434 1.22 38.38 3.94
CA VAL A 434 2.51 38.24 3.28
C VAL A 434 2.39 38.08 1.76
N ASN A 435 1.16 38.14 1.23
CA ASN A 435 0.87 37.94 -0.19
C ASN A 435 1.40 36.59 -0.73
N GLY A 436 1.37 35.56 0.13
CA GLY A 436 1.67 34.18 -0.22
C GLY A 436 0.46 33.45 -0.80
N GLN A 437 0.57 32.17 -1.06
CA GLN A 437 -0.50 31.32 -1.58
C GLN A 437 -0.61 30.02 -0.78
N MET A 438 -1.80 29.40 -0.74
CA MET A 438 -2.03 28.20 0.02
C MET A 438 -2.90 27.20 -0.74
N PHE A 439 -2.54 25.93 -0.71
CA PHE A 439 -3.38 24.83 -1.13
C PHE A 439 -3.84 24.04 0.10
N ILE A 440 -5.13 23.93 0.29
CA ILE A 440 -5.73 23.17 1.40
C ILE A 440 -6.32 21.89 0.82
N CYS A 441 -5.98 20.74 1.42
CA CYS A 441 -6.51 19.43 1.06
C CYS A 441 -6.70 18.54 2.30
N ALA A 442 -7.24 17.35 2.11
CA ALA A 442 -7.10 16.24 3.03
C ALA A 442 -6.46 15.05 2.28
N ASP A 443 -5.94 14.10 3.01
CA ASP A 443 -5.25 12.93 2.48
C ASP A 443 -6.16 11.70 2.36
N HIS A 444 -7.25 11.67 3.12
CA HIS A 444 -8.38 10.71 3.06
C HIS A 444 -9.56 11.25 3.87
N GLY A 445 -10.68 10.53 3.85
CA GLY A 445 -11.83 10.81 4.71
C GLY A 445 -11.83 9.95 5.98
N ASN A 446 -12.46 10.46 7.03
CA ASN A 446 -12.73 9.78 8.31
C ASN A 446 -13.90 10.46 9.05
N ALA A 447 -13.73 11.72 9.48
CA ALA A 447 -14.68 12.43 10.35
C ALA A 447 -16.05 12.74 9.71
N GLU A 448 -16.15 12.66 8.39
CA GLU A 448 -17.41 12.90 7.66
C GLU A 448 -18.34 11.68 7.66
N GLN A 449 -17.94 10.57 8.29
CA GLN A 449 -18.76 9.37 8.44
C GLN A 449 -18.37 8.58 9.68
N LEU A 450 -19.09 8.75 10.78
CA LEU A 450 -18.85 8.10 12.08
C LEU A 450 -19.84 6.97 12.37
N LYS A 451 -20.67 6.61 11.38
CA LYS A 451 -21.67 5.54 11.47
C LYS A 451 -21.67 4.71 10.19
N ASP A 452 -21.72 3.41 10.35
CA ASP A 452 -22.05 2.49 9.27
C ASP A 452 -23.56 2.60 8.99
N TYR A 453 -23.92 3.08 7.80
CA TYR A 453 -25.33 3.36 7.46
C TYR A 453 -26.16 2.10 7.22
N GLU A 454 -25.55 0.94 7.00
CA GLU A 454 -26.25 -0.32 6.82
C GLU A 454 -26.54 -1.01 8.16
N THR A 455 -25.55 -1.05 9.03
CA THR A 455 -25.64 -1.76 10.31
C THR A 455 -26.04 -0.85 11.47
N GLY A 456 -25.84 0.47 11.33
CA GLY A 456 -26.04 1.45 12.39
C GLY A 456 -24.96 1.45 13.47
N ALA A 457 -23.91 0.64 13.32
CA ALA A 457 -22.80 0.56 14.25
C ALA A 457 -21.87 1.80 14.13
N PRO A 458 -21.08 2.14 15.18
CA PRO A 458 -20.01 3.13 15.04
C PRO A 458 -19.05 2.75 13.93
N PHE A 459 -18.68 3.71 13.09
CA PHE A 459 -17.70 3.56 12.02
C PHE A 459 -16.44 4.36 12.37
N THR A 460 -15.34 3.69 12.58
CA THR A 460 -14.08 4.26 13.04
C THR A 460 -12.94 4.11 12.03
N ALA A 461 -13.24 3.54 10.86
CA ALA A 461 -12.28 3.38 9.77
C ALA A 461 -12.26 4.61 8.85
N HIS A 462 -11.28 4.68 7.98
CA HIS A 462 -11.27 5.66 6.89
C HIS A 462 -12.39 5.40 5.89
N THR A 463 -12.71 6.39 5.07
CA THR A 463 -13.76 6.29 4.05
C THR A 463 -13.17 6.33 2.64
N THR A 464 -14.00 6.03 1.66
CA THR A 464 -13.70 6.26 0.23
C THR A 464 -14.26 7.57 -0.29
N ASN A 465 -14.79 8.42 0.59
CA ASN A 465 -15.35 9.70 0.22
C ASN A 465 -14.29 10.65 -0.36
N PRO A 466 -14.67 11.58 -1.25
CA PRO A 466 -13.74 12.58 -1.77
C PRO A 466 -13.30 13.55 -0.67
N VAL A 467 -12.21 14.26 -0.96
CA VAL A 467 -11.61 15.25 -0.05
C VAL A 467 -11.63 16.65 -0.67
N PRO A 468 -11.58 17.74 0.13
CA PRO A 468 -11.53 19.08 -0.40
C PRO A 468 -10.18 19.41 -1.04
N PHE A 469 -10.19 20.08 -2.20
CA PHE A 469 -9.07 20.75 -2.82
C PHE A 469 -9.41 22.22 -2.99
N ILE A 470 -8.73 23.11 -2.25
CA ILE A 470 -9.02 24.54 -2.21
C ILE A 470 -7.74 25.32 -2.47
N LEU A 471 -7.79 26.28 -3.40
CA LEU A 471 -6.67 27.15 -3.73
C LEU A 471 -6.92 28.57 -3.19
N VAL A 472 -6.15 28.99 -2.20
CA VAL A 472 -6.33 30.26 -1.46
C VAL A 472 -5.27 31.28 -1.87
N ASN A 473 -5.71 32.50 -2.12
CA ASN A 473 -4.87 33.68 -2.39
C ASN A 473 -3.88 33.49 -3.55
N ALA A 474 -4.30 32.73 -4.58
CA ALA A 474 -3.57 32.62 -5.85
C ALA A 474 -3.93 33.76 -6.83
N GLU A 475 -3.38 33.74 -8.02
CA GLU A 475 -3.67 34.69 -9.08
C GLU A 475 -5.18 34.70 -9.40
N GLU A 476 -5.74 35.91 -9.60
CA GLU A 476 -7.16 36.09 -9.88
C GLU A 476 -7.58 35.41 -11.19
N GLY A 477 -8.73 34.71 -11.16
CA GLY A 477 -9.30 34.03 -12.32
C GLY A 477 -8.86 32.59 -12.52
N LEU A 478 -7.90 32.06 -11.73
CA LEU A 478 -7.56 30.64 -11.74
C LEU A 478 -8.74 29.78 -11.30
N LYS A 479 -8.88 28.62 -11.92
CA LYS A 479 -9.84 27.57 -11.56
C LYS A 479 -9.13 26.26 -11.35
N LEU A 480 -9.76 25.35 -10.65
CA LEU A 480 -9.30 23.97 -10.50
C LEU A 480 -10.13 23.04 -11.38
N ARG A 481 -9.49 22.04 -12.02
CA ARG A 481 -10.17 20.99 -12.77
C ARG A 481 -10.74 19.93 -11.82
N GLU A 482 -11.88 19.39 -12.18
CA GLU A 482 -12.48 18.24 -11.53
C GLU A 482 -11.71 16.93 -11.82
N GLY A 483 -11.96 15.89 -11.01
CA GLY A 483 -11.42 14.54 -11.22
C GLY A 483 -9.94 14.39 -10.88
N GLY A 484 -9.37 15.34 -10.12
CA GLY A 484 -7.99 15.25 -9.65
C GLY A 484 -7.81 14.28 -8.48
N CYS A 485 -6.56 13.93 -8.21
CA CYS A 485 -6.17 13.09 -7.09
C CYS A 485 -4.98 13.69 -6.31
N LEU A 486 -4.58 13.05 -5.22
CA LEU A 486 -3.50 13.54 -4.35
C LEU A 486 -2.17 13.72 -5.08
N ALA A 487 -1.89 12.89 -6.08
CA ALA A 487 -0.68 12.99 -6.91
C ALA A 487 -0.60 14.27 -7.77
N ASP A 488 -1.72 14.96 -7.96
CA ASP A 488 -1.82 16.18 -8.76
C ASP A 488 -1.51 17.45 -7.97
N ILE A 489 -1.47 17.36 -6.63
CA ILE A 489 -1.31 18.51 -5.73
C ILE A 489 0.07 19.16 -5.90
N VAL A 490 1.14 18.39 -5.78
CA VAL A 490 2.52 18.93 -5.92
C VAL A 490 2.80 19.47 -7.32
N PRO A 491 2.42 18.81 -8.43
CA PRO A 491 2.43 19.43 -9.76
C PRO A 491 1.72 20.78 -9.82
N THR A 492 0.59 20.93 -9.10
CA THR A 492 -0.13 22.21 -9.00
C THR A 492 0.69 23.27 -8.25
N LEU A 493 1.32 22.89 -7.13
CA LEU A 493 2.18 23.81 -6.36
C LEU A 493 3.38 24.28 -7.20
N ILE A 494 4.01 23.37 -7.94
CA ILE A 494 5.15 23.70 -8.82
C ILE A 494 4.73 24.69 -9.90
N GLU A 495 3.55 24.51 -10.55
CA GLU A 495 3.02 25.48 -11.52
C GLU A 495 2.72 26.83 -10.85
N LEU A 496 2.12 26.85 -9.66
CA LEU A 496 1.87 28.09 -8.90
C LEU A 496 3.16 28.83 -8.52
N MET A 497 4.25 28.12 -8.35
CA MET A 497 5.58 28.70 -8.10
C MET A 497 6.27 29.17 -9.40
N GLY A 498 5.66 28.95 -10.56
CA GLY A 498 6.21 29.30 -11.88
C GLY A 498 7.42 28.45 -12.28
N MET A 499 7.49 27.22 -11.79
CA MET A 499 8.60 26.29 -12.02
C MET A 499 8.19 25.14 -12.97
N GLU A 500 9.18 24.46 -13.53
CA GLU A 500 8.95 23.32 -14.42
C GLU A 500 8.91 22.01 -13.62
N GLN A 501 7.88 21.21 -13.85
CA GLN A 501 7.66 19.92 -13.20
C GLN A 501 8.70 18.89 -13.69
N PRO A 502 9.37 18.14 -12.79
CA PRO A 502 10.28 17.07 -13.20
C PRO A 502 9.54 15.91 -13.88
N ALA A 503 10.21 15.24 -14.82
CA ALA A 503 9.61 14.18 -15.64
C ALA A 503 9.10 12.97 -14.83
N GLU A 504 9.69 12.70 -13.68
CA GLU A 504 9.28 11.63 -12.78
C GLU A 504 7.94 11.89 -12.10
N MET A 505 7.52 13.15 -11.96
CA MET A 505 6.20 13.48 -11.46
C MET A 505 5.20 13.36 -12.61
N THR A 506 4.37 12.34 -12.59
CA THR A 506 3.37 12.05 -13.63
C THR A 506 1.99 12.63 -13.34
N GLY A 507 1.80 13.19 -12.14
CA GLY A 507 0.61 13.94 -11.76
C GLY A 507 0.43 15.17 -12.68
N LYS A 508 -0.78 15.66 -12.79
CA LYS A 508 -1.12 16.77 -13.68
C LYS A 508 -1.63 17.93 -12.86
N SER A 509 -1.09 19.11 -13.08
CA SER A 509 -1.61 20.32 -12.43
C SER A 509 -3.14 20.40 -12.50
N LEU A 510 -3.74 20.83 -11.41
CA LEU A 510 -5.18 21.06 -11.29
C LEU A 510 -5.60 22.42 -11.86
N ILE A 511 -4.65 23.30 -12.18
CA ILE A 511 -4.95 24.65 -12.64
C ILE A 511 -5.54 24.62 -14.05
N VAL A 512 -6.64 25.34 -14.21
CA VAL A 512 -7.27 25.64 -15.50
C VAL A 512 -7.25 27.16 -15.67
N LYS A 513 -6.69 27.62 -16.79
CA LYS A 513 -6.63 29.03 -17.16
C LYS A 513 -7.84 29.42 -17.99
#